data_987507163a658f38a7e20b6dba59ee77
#
_entry.id   987507163a658f38a7e20b6dba59ee77
#
_cell.length_a   1.000
_cell.length_b   1.000
_cell.length_c   1.000
_cell.angle_alpha   90.00
_cell.angle_beta   90.00
_cell.angle_gamma   90.00
#
_symmetry.space_group_name_H-M   'P 1'
#
loop_
_entity.id
_entity.type
_entity.pdbx_description
1 polymer ?
#
loop_
_entity_poly.entity_id
_entity_poly.type
_entity_poly.pdbx_seq_one_letter_code
_entity_poly.pdbx_strand_id
1 'polypeptide(L)'
;MGLNYYQIKKNVLKARKLVIKGTTAAGSGHPGGSFSMAEIMGCLFYKHLKYDTKNPEWEDRDKLILSKGHASPGLFSNMAVSGYFEESKMETLRQFGTILQGHPDLKCPGVEFCGGSLGIGLSYSIGNALAAKLDEKDTRIFTVMGDGETDEGQVWEAAMTAAKYKIDNLTVILDRNFIQQDSYTEKIMPLDEHLESDDLSEMWKDASRWKTGDKWRSFGWNVIEVDGHRIEQISNAITRAKSVKGLPTIIIARTIKGKAVEHMEDNPQWHGKAAKPEFVPIIEEELESQFMISPSIIAGDMTHLENEVKRCVDGRADYIHLDVMDGQFVPNTTFDNEKIKELRPLTVIPFDTHLMINEPVRYVKDYIDAGSDIITVHTEVCDESSFGEIHDLLKSSQVGIGLAINPD
;
A
#
# COMPACT_ATOMS: atom_id res chain seq x y z
N MET A 1 -14.03 4.29 9.89
CA MET A 1 -13.90 4.08 8.43
C MET A 1 -12.41 4.15 8.08
N GLY A 2 -11.91 3.27 7.20
CA GLY A 2 -10.53 3.35 6.75
C GLY A 2 -10.30 4.58 5.87
N LEU A 3 -9.04 4.99 5.71
CA LEU A 3 -8.67 6.14 4.89
C LEU A 3 -9.01 5.88 3.40
N ASN A 4 -9.22 6.95 2.64
CA ASN A 4 -9.31 6.87 1.19
C ASN A 4 -7.94 6.57 0.56
N TYR A 5 -7.91 6.26 -0.75
CA TYR A 5 -6.65 5.84 -1.40
C TYR A 5 -5.62 6.97 -1.49
N TYR A 6 -6.05 8.21 -1.64
CA TYR A 6 -5.15 9.37 -1.61
C TYR A 6 -4.42 9.48 -0.27
N GLN A 7 -5.14 9.34 0.85
CA GLN A 7 -4.55 9.38 2.18
C GLN A 7 -3.62 8.18 2.42
N ILE A 8 -3.98 7.01 1.90
CA ILE A 8 -3.11 5.83 1.97
C ILE A 8 -1.80 6.10 1.22
N LYS A 9 -1.83 6.65 0.00
CA LYS A 9 -0.62 7.04 -0.77
C LYS A 9 0.26 8.01 0.02
N LYS A 10 -0.32 9.05 0.63
CA LYS A 10 0.44 10.00 1.49
C LYS A 10 1.12 9.32 2.67
N ASN A 11 0.41 8.43 3.35
CA ASN A 11 0.96 7.72 4.50
C ASN A 11 2.03 6.69 4.09
N VAL A 12 1.89 6.03 2.93
CA VAL A 12 2.91 5.16 2.35
C VAL A 12 4.18 5.93 2.04
N LEU A 13 4.08 7.11 1.43
CA LEU A 13 5.23 7.98 1.18
C LEU A 13 5.92 8.37 2.49
N LYS A 14 5.14 8.78 3.49
CA LYS A 14 5.65 9.13 4.82
C LYS A 14 6.36 7.94 5.48
N ALA A 15 5.78 6.74 5.39
CA ALA A 15 6.39 5.52 5.90
C ALA A 15 7.72 5.20 5.21
N ARG A 16 7.83 5.36 3.88
CA ARG A 16 9.11 5.20 3.14
C ARG A 16 10.19 6.17 3.65
N LYS A 17 9.85 7.44 3.85
CA LYS A 17 10.80 8.43 4.42
C LYS A 17 11.27 8.03 5.81
N LEU A 18 10.38 7.54 6.67
CA LEU A 18 10.74 7.05 8.00
C LEU A 18 11.62 5.79 7.95
N VAL A 19 11.43 4.89 6.97
CA VAL A 19 12.34 3.75 6.74
C VAL A 19 13.75 4.23 6.42
N ILE A 20 13.90 5.19 5.50
CA ILE A 20 15.22 5.78 5.16
C ILE A 20 15.84 6.43 6.39
N LYS A 21 15.08 7.26 7.08
CA LYS A 21 15.55 7.96 8.29
C LYS A 21 16.07 6.97 9.34
N GLY A 22 15.29 5.93 9.66
CA GLY A 22 15.66 4.93 10.67
C GLY A 22 16.84 4.06 10.26
N THR A 23 16.85 3.54 9.02
CA THR A 23 17.95 2.66 8.55
C THR A 23 19.25 3.43 8.37
N THR A 24 19.21 4.69 7.94
CA THR A 24 20.38 5.56 7.83
C THR A 24 20.95 5.89 9.21
N ALA A 25 20.10 6.26 10.18
CA ALA A 25 20.53 6.52 11.56
C ALA A 25 21.17 5.29 12.22
N ALA A 26 20.65 4.09 11.92
CA ALA A 26 21.19 2.82 12.38
C ALA A 26 22.48 2.39 11.65
N GLY A 27 22.77 2.96 10.47
CA GLY A 27 23.83 2.50 9.58
C GLY A 27 23.63 1.08 9.07
N SER A 28 22.43 0.50 9.24
CA SER A 28 22.09 -0.87 8.86
C SER A 28 20.58 -1.08 8.80
N GLY A 29 20.12 -2.08 8.05
CA GLY A 29 18.71 -2.43 7.93
C GLY A 29 18.35 -2.87 6.51
N HIS A 30 17.05 -3.09 6.28
CA HIS A 30 16.56 -3.65 5.03
C HIS A 30 15.53 -2.71 4.35
N PRO A 31 15.96 -1.54 3.81
CA PRO A 31 15.04 -0.62 3.16
C PRO A 31 14.40 -1.24 1.91
N GLY A 32 15.13 -2.02 1.12
CA GLY A 32 14.62 -2.62 -0.11
C GLY A 32 13.38 -3.49 0.12
N GLY A 33 13.43 -4.41 1.09
CA GLY A 33 12.29 -5.27 1.44
C GLY A 33 11.18 -4.54 2.21
N SER A 34 11.46 -3.39 2.81
CA SER A 34 10.47 -2.50 3.43
C SER A 34 9.70 -1.70 2.36
N PHE A 35 10.39 -1.31 1.28
CA PHE A 35 9.82 -0.55 0.17
C PHE A 35 8.95 -1.40 -0.74
N SER A 36 9.34 -2.67 -0.99
CA SER A 36 8.52 -3.57 -1.81
C SER A 36 7.12 -3.78 -1.22
N MET A 37 7.00 -3.87 0.10
CA MET A 37 5.72 -4.11 0.78
C MET A 37 5.02 -2.82 1.25
N ALA A 38 5.47 -1.63 0.87
CA ALA A 38 4.98 -0.38 1.44
C ALA A 38 3.48 -0.16 1.19
N GLU A 39 2.97 -0.41 -0.02
CA GLU A 39 1.56 -0.33 -0.36
C GLU A 39 0.74 -1.42 0.33
N ILE A 40 1.31 -2.63 0.48
CA ILE A 40 0.68 -3.75 1.22
C ILE A 40 0.44 -3.33 2.67
N MET A 41 1.49 -2.83 3.34
CA MET A 41 1.40 -2.36 4.72
C MET A 41 0.46 -1.16 4.87
N GLY A 42 0.49 -0.24 3.90
CA GLY A 42 -0.43 0.90 3.84
C GLY A 42 -1.89 0.47 3.76
N CYS A 43 -2.23 -0.49 2.89
CA CYS A 43 -3.58 -1.05 2.81
C CYS A 43 -4.00 -1.72 4.11
N LEU A 44 -3.11 -2.50 4.73
CA LEU A 44 -3.39 -3.17 5.99
C LEU A 44 -3.64 -2.15 7.11
N PHE A 45 -2.67 -1.29 7.43
CA PHE A 45 -2.76 -0.38 8.57
C PHE A 45 -3.83 0.69 8.41
N TYR A 46 -4.00 1.28 7.22
CA TYR A 46 -4.86 2.46 7.09
C TYR A 46 -6.28 2.13 6.64
N LYS A 47 -6.57 0.85 6.26
CA LYS A 47 -7.91 0.49 5.78
C LYS A 47 -8.46 -0.83 6.30
N HIS A 48 -7.66 -1.87 6.42
CA HIS A 48 -8.18 -3.22 6.57
C HIS A 48 -8.03 -3.84 7.95
N LEU A 49 -7.00 -3.47 8.72
CA LEU A 49 -6.77 -3.98 10.07
C LEU A 49 -7.72 -3.31 11.08
N LYS A 50 -8.26 -4.12 11.97
CA LYS A 50 -9.00 -3.68 13.15
C LYS A 50 -8.03 -3.63 14.33
N TYR A 51 -7.66 -2.43 14.78
CA TYR A 51 -6.72 -2.22 15.89
C TYR A 51 -7.03 -0.92 16.64
N ASP A 52 -6.45 -0.77 17.82
CA ASP A 52 -6.48 0.46 18.63
C ASP A 52 -5.07 0.78 19.12
N THR A 53 -4.49 1.90 18.69
CA THR A 53 -3.14 2.31 19.10
C THR A 53 -3.04 2.72 20.57
N LYS A 54 -4.16 3.08 21.19
CA LYS A 54 -4.26 3.41 22.62
C LYS A 54 -4.40 2.17 23.50
N ASN A 55 -4.86 1.06 22.92
CA ASN A 55 -4.95 -0.24 23.56
C ASN A 55 -4.37 -1.33 22.64
N PRO A 56 -3.04 -1.36 22.45
CA PRO A 56 -2.38 -2.29 21.53
C PRO A 56 -2.56 -3.77 21.93
N GLU A 57 -2.93 -4.05 23.17
CA GLU A 57 -3.20 -5.39 23.69
C GLU A 57 -4.70 -5.79 23.56
N TRP A 58 -5.52 -4.98 22.89
CA TRP A 58 -6.94 -5.30 22.72
C TRP A 58 -7.14 -6.71 22.13
N GLU A 59 -7.85 -7.56 22.84
CA GLU A 59 -7.96 -8.99 22.50
C GLU A 59 -8.66 -9.26 21.16
N ASP A 60 -9.67 -8.43 20.81
CA ASP A 60 -10.46 -8.64 19.59
C ASP A 60 -9.92 -7.88 18.37
N ARG A 61 -8.68 -7.39 18.46
CA ARG A 61 -7.99 -6.79 17.31
C ARG A 61 -7.64 -7.85 16.27
N ASP A 62 -7.51 -7.43 15.02
CA ASP A 62 -6.85 -8.25 14.00
C ASP A 62 -5.35 -8.37 14.31
N LYS A 63 -4.74 -9.47 13.88
CA LYS A 63 -3.32 -9.73 14.11
C LYS A 63 -2.54 -9.66 12.81
N LEU A 64 -1.43 -8.90 12.83
CA LEU A 64 -0.49 -8.79 11.71
C LEU A 64 0.83 -9.46 12.07
N ILE A 65 1.18 -10.51 11.35
CA ILE A 65 2.43 -11.22 11.49
C ILE A 65 3.35 -10.86 10.31
N LEU A 66 4.43 -10.13 10.60
CA LEU A 66 5.49 -9.89 9.61
C LEU A 66 6.46 -11.09 9.61
N SER A 67 6.21 -12.08 8.76
CA SER A 67 7.01 -13.30 8.67
C SER A 67 8.41 -13.02 8.13
N LYS A 68 8.54 -12.16 7.10
CA LYS A 68 9.82 -11.59 6.65
C LYS A 68 10.37 -10.56 7.62
N GLY A 69 10.73 -11.00 8.83
CA GLY A 69 11.05 -10.16 9.96
C GLY A 69 12.17 -9.12 9.73
N HIS A 70 13.07 -9.37 8.78
CA HIS A 70 14.13 -8.43 8.40
C HIS A 70 13.58 -7.10 7.82
N ALA A 71 12.36 -7.11 7.27
CA ALA A 71 11.68 -5.89 6.80
C ALA A 71 10.98 -5.11 7.95
N SER A 72 11.40 -5.32 9.21
CA SER A 72 10.89 -4.60 10.39
C SER A 72 10.86 -3.07 10.25
N PRO A 73 11.79 -2.39 9.54
CA PRO A 73 11.70 -0.94 9.34
C PRO A 73 10.38 -0.52 8.67
N GLY A 74 9.89 -1.32 7.71
CA GLY A 74 8.59 -1.08 7.05
C GLY A 74 7.40 -1.31 7.99
N LEU A 75 7.45 -2.28 8.89
CA LEU A 75 6.43 -2.46 9.94
C LEU A 75 6.44 -1.28 10.90
N PHE A 76 7.59 -0.95 11.48
CA PHE A 76 7.71 0.11 12.47
C PHE A 76 7.35 1.48 11.92
N SER A 77 7.70 1.79 10.67
CA SER A 77 7.32 3.05 10.04
C SER A 77 5.79 3.19 9.90
N ASN A 78 5.09 2.13 9.52
CA ASN A 78 3.62 2.15 9.46
C ASN A 78 2.99 2.21 10.85
N MET A 79 3.56 1.56 11.85
CA MET A 79 3.13 1.68 13.24
C MET A 79 3.30 3.13 13.77
N ALA A 80 4.42 3.78 13.46
CA ALA A 80 4.66 5.18 13.81
C ALA A 80 3.63 6.12 13.15
N VAL A 81 3.43 5.99 11.83
CA VAL A 81 2.43 6.80 11.09
C VAL A 81 1.02 6.54 11.60
N SER A 82 0.72 5.33 12.09
CA SER A 82 -0.57 4.98 12.70
C SER A 82 -0.72 5.46 14.14
N GLY A 83 0.34 5.96 14.79
CA GLY A 83 0.28 6.51 16.13
C GLY A 83 0.51 5.52 17.28
N TYR A 84 1.15 4.37 17.04
CA TYR A 84 1.58 3.47 18.13
C TYR A 84 2.71 4.07 18.98
N PHE A 85 3.54 4.89 18.36
CA PHE A 85 4.62 5.65 18.99
C PHE A 85 5.03 6.84 18.13
N GLU A 86 5.76 7.80 18.71
CA GLU A 86 6.22 8.99 18.02
C GLU A 86 7.18 8.65 16.87
N GLU A 87 7.02 9.32 15.72
CA GLU A 87 7.81 9.09 14.52
C GLU A 87 9.31 9.26 14.73
N SER A 88 9.71 10.18 15.60
CA SER A 88 11.11 10.41 15.98
C SER A 88 11.79 9.17 16.55
N LYS A 89 11.01 8.23 17.11
CA LYS A 89 11.56 6.98 17.64
C LYS A 89 12.20 6.12 16.55
N MET A 90 11.85 6.31 15.27
CA MET A 90 12.49 5.62 14.14
C MET A 90 14.02 5.85 14.09
N GLU A 91 14.50 6.99 14.59
CA GLU A 91 15.94 7.28 14.66
C GLU A 91 16.69 6.39 15.67
N THR A 92 15.96 5.71 16.55
CA THR A 92 16.55 4.76 17.51
C THR A 92 16.58 3.31 17.01
N LEU A 93 16.23 3.08 15.72
CA LEU A 93 16.19 1.75 15.12
C LEU A 93 17.52 1.00 15.37
N ARG A 94 17.43 -0.27 15.84
CA ARG A 94 18.56 -1.16 16.11
C ARG A 94 19.58 -0.68 17.14
N GLN A 95 19.29 0.40 17.89
CA GLN A 95 20.15 0.86 18.97
C GLN A 95 19.90 0.02 20.24
N PHE A 96 20.89 0.00 21.13
CA PHE A 96 20.75 -0.69 22.40
C PHE A 96 19.64 -0.03 23.26
N GLY A 97 18.75 -0.86 23.82
CA GLY A 97 17.67 -0.40 24.68
C GLY A 97 16.41 0.10 23.97
N THR A 98 16.40 0.22 22.63
CA THR A 98 15.19 0.55 21.87
C THR A 98 14.22 -0.62 21.78
N ILE A 99 12.93 -0.32 21.62
CA ILE A 99 11.91 -1.32 21.24
C ILE A 99 11.92 -1.64 19.74
N LEU A 100 12.61 -0.83 18.92
CA LEU A 100 12.67 -0.97 17.46
C LEU A 100 13.92 -1.77 17.06
N GLN A 101 13.84 -3.08 17.20
CA GLN A 101 14.96 -3.99 16.91
C GLN A 101 15.07 -4.30 15.40
N GLY A 102 16.16 -4.97 15.00
CA GLY A 102 16.38 -5.38 13.61
C GLY A 102 15.36 -6.37 13.06
N HIS A 103 14.62 -7.03 13.94
CA HIS A 103 13.46 -7.87 13.68
C HIS A 103 12.33 -7.50 14.65
N PRO A 104 11.06 -7.77 14.35
CA PRO A 104 9.97 -7.51 15.27
C PRO A 104 10.17 -8.25 16.60
N ASP A 105 9.90 -7.56 17.72
CA ASP A 105 10.02 -8.10 19.08
C ASP A 105 8.76 -7.70 19.88
N LEU A 106 8.22 -8.60 20.68
CA LEU A 106 7.01 -8.40 21.50
C LEU A 106 7.15 -7.26 22.53
N LYS A 107 8.36 -6.76 22.77
CA LYS A 107 8.58 -5.54 23.57
C LYS A 107 8.05 -4.27 22.90
N CYS A 108 7.83 -4.31 21.58
CA CYS A 108 7.20 -3.22 20.84
C CYS A 108 5.67 -3.42 20.89
N PRO A 109 4.91 -2.53 21.56
CA PRO A 109 3.47 -2.66 21.69
C PRO A 109 2.79 -2.78 20.31
N GLY A 110 1.90 -3.76 20.15
CA GLY A 110 1.20 -4.05 18.88
C GLY A 110 1.96 -4.98 17.94
N VAL A 111 3.18 -5.40 18.28
CA VAL A 111 3.89 -6.47 17.57
C VAL A 111 3.39 -7.82 18.07
N GLU A 112 2.98 -8.69 17.15
CA GLU A 112 2.35 -9.98 17.46
C GLU A 112 3.31 -11.17 17.45
N PHE A 113 4.52 -11.00 16.89
CA PHE A 113 5.43 -12.10 16.63
C PHE A 113 6.89 -11.67 16.69
N CYS A 114 7.72 -12.41 17.43
CA CYS A 114 9.17 -12.23 17.36
C CYS A 114 9.69 -12.88 16.08
N GLY A 115 9.89 -12.07 15.04
CA GLY A 115 10.42 -12.52 13.76
C GLY A 115 11.92 -12.66 13.78
N GLY A 116 12.47 -13.53 12.91
CA GLY A 116 13.94 -13.73 12.78
C GLY A 116 14.25 -14.92 11.90
N SER A 117 13.79 -16.09 12.30
CA SER A 117 13.85 -17.29 11.45
C SER A 117 12.74 -17.25 10.41
N LEU A 118 13.11 -17.32 9.12
CA LEU A 118 12.18 -17.32 8.01
C LEU A 118 11.29 -18.58 8.03
N GLY A 119 10.08 -18.48 7.48
CA GLY A 119 9.12 -19.57 7.36
C GLY A 119 8.29 -19.86 8.60
N ILE A 120 8.74 -19.49 9.81
CA ILE A 120 8.01 -19.78 11.07
C ILE A 120 6.74 -18.94 11.20
N GLY A 121 6.73 -17.72 10.67
CA GLY A 121 5.61 -16.79 10.82
C GLY A 121 4.28 -17.35 10.29
N LEU A 122 4.30 -18.15 9.22
CA LEU A 122 3.07 -18.80 8.70
C LEU A 122 2.52 -19.83 9.69
N SER A 123 3.36 -20.66 10.27
CA SER A 123 2.95 -21.64 11.30
C SER A 123 2.37 -20.96 12.54
N TYR A 124 3.01 -19.86 12.98
CA TYR A 124 2.50 -19.04 14.09
C TYR A 124 1.14 -18.42 13.77
N SER A 125 0.97 -17.92 12.54
CA SER A 125 -0.30 -17.36 12.08
C SER A 125 -1.44 -18.39 12.08
N ILE A 126 -1.14 -19.62 11.67
CA ILE A 126 -2.10 -20.75 11.70
C ILE A 126 -2.55 -21.04 13.13
N GLY A 127 -1.61 -21.06 14.09
CA GLY A 127 -1.94 -21.25 15.51
C GLY A 127 -2.88 -20.17 16.02
N ASN A 128 -2.60 -18.88 15.73
CA ASN A 128 -3.47 -17.77 16.09
C ASN A 128 -4.85 -17.85 15.43
N ALA A 129 -4.89 -18.23 14.15
CA ALA A 129 -6.16 -18.36 13.42
C ALA A 129 -7.04 -19.48 13.96
N LEU A 130 -6.44 -20.61 14.34
CA LEU A 130 -7.14 -21.72 14.99
C LEU A 130 -7.62 -21.32 16.39
N ALA A 131 -6.80 -20.65 17.19
CA ALA A 131 -7.20 -20.17 18.51
C ALA A 131 -8.39 -19.21 18.40
N ALA A 132 -8.35 -18.23 17.49
CA ALA A 132 -9.48 -17.32 17.28
C ALA A 132 -10.78 -18.07 16.89
N LYS A 133 -10.68 -19.14 16.08
CA LYS A 133 -11.84 -19.98 15.74
C LYS A 133 -12.36 -20.79 16.93
N LEU A 134 -11.47 -21.32 17.76
CA LEU A 134 -11.85 -22.06 18.97
C LEU A 134 -12.52 -21.16 20.00
N ASP A 135 -12.07 -19.91 20.11
CA ASP A 135 -12.62 -18.89 21.01
C ASP A 135 -13.86 -18.20 20.42
N GLU A 136 -14.33 -18.61 19.23
CA GLU A 136 -15.46 -18.01 18.49
C GLU A 136 -15.29 -16.49 18.25
N LYS A 137 -14.04 -16.02 18.11
CA LYS A 137 -13.71 -14.60 17.85
C LYS A 137 -13.70 -14.30 16.34
N ASP A 138 -14.22 -13.11 15.97
CA ASP A 138 -14.15 -12.57 14.59
C ASP A 138 -12.78 -11.89 14.32
N THR A 139 -11.71 -12.44 14.89
CA THR A 139 -10.35 -11.97 14.69
C THR A 139 -9.79 -12.52 13.38
N ARG A 140 -9.25 -11.65 12.56
CA ARG A 140 -8.56 -12.01 11.33
C ARG A 140 -7.05 -11.97 11.52
N ILE A 141 -6.38 -12.90 10.87
CA ILE A 141 -4.94 -13.02 10.90
C ILE A 141 -4.41 -12.66 9.51
N PHE A 142 -3.51 -11.69 9.46
CA PHE A 142 -2.79 -11.28 8.26
C PHE A 142 -1.32 -11.62 8.41
N THR A 143 -0.74 -12.21 7.38
CA THR A 143 0.69 -12.56 7.37
C THR A 143 1.34 -11.95 6.14
N VAL A 144 2.41 -11.20 6.32
CA VAL A 144 3.23 -10.71 5.20
C VAL A 144 4.50 -11.56 5.14
N MET A 145 4.64 -12.28 4.04
CA MET A 145 5.75 -13.20 3.76
C MET A 145 6.61 -12.69 2.60
N GLY A 146 7.89 -13.03 2.59
CA GLY A 146 8.75 -12.88 1.41
C GLY A 146 8.70 -14.09 0.48
N ASP A 147 9.02 -13.88 -0.78
CA ASP A 147 9.10 -14.94 -1.77
C ASP A 147 10.28 -15.90 -1.53
N GLY A 148 11.50 -15.40 -1.29
CA GLY A 148 12.63 -16.23 -0.88
C GLY A 148 12.41 -16.97 0.44
N GLU A 149 11.50 -16.50 1.30
CA GLU A 149 11.09 -17.21 2.51
C GLU A 149 10.36 -18.52 2.20
N THR A 150 9.76 -18.63 1.03
CA THR A 150 9.07 -19.88 0.62
C THR A 150 10.01 -21.01 0.25
N ASP A 151 11.32 -20.77 0.21
CA ASP A 151 12.33 -21.84 0.08
C ASP A 151 12.41 -22.70 1.36
N GLU A 152 11.89 -22.18 2.49
CA GLU A 152 11.79 -22.93 3.73
C GLU A 152 10.72 -24.03 3.65
N GLY A 153 11.10 -25.30 3.85
CA GLY A 153 10.19 -26.44 3.76
C GLY A 153 8.97 -26.34 4.68
N GLN A 154 9.15 -25.76 5.88
CA GLN A 154 8.06 -25.58 6.84
C GLN A 154 6.92 -24.65 6.35
N VAL A 155 7.18 -23.78 5.37
CA VAL A 155 6.13 -22.97 4.73
C VAL A 155 5.11 -23.87 4.04
N TRP A 156 5.57 -24.91 3.34
CA TRP A 156 4.71 -25.86 2.63
C TRP A 156 4.02 -26.83 3.58
N GLU A 157 4.67 -27.25 4.68
CA GLU A 157 4.02 -28.00 5.77
C GLU A 157 2.89 -27.19 6.41
N ALA A 158 3.13 -25.92 6.66
CA ALA A 158 2.13 -24.98 7.16
C ALA A 158 0.99 -24.77 6.14
N ALA A 159 1.31 -24.65 4.84
CA ALA A 159 0.32 -24.52 3.78
C ALA A 159 -0.65 -25.71 3.74
N MET A 160 -0.15 -26.94 3.82
CA MET A 160 -0.97 -28.16 3.92
C MET A 160 -1.85 -28.14 5.18
N THR A 161 -1.31 -27.71 6.31
CA THR A 161 -2.01 -27.61 7.58
C THR A 161 -3.17 -26.63 7.51
N ALA A 162 -2.95 -25.44 6.97
CA ALA A 162 -3.98 -24.41 6.82
C ALA A 162 -5.15 -24.90 5.94
N ALA A 163 -4.85 -25.56 4.83
CA ALA A 163 -5.86 -26.13 3.93
C ALA A 163 -6.66 -27.25 4.63
N LYS A 164 -5.97 -28.16 5.31
CA LYS A 164 -6.61 -29.27 6.07
C LYS A 164 -7.64 -28.75 7.07
N TYR A 165 -7.30 -27.71 7.83
CA TYR A 165 -8.18 -27.15 8.86
C TYR A 165 -9.12 -26.06 8.33
N LYS A 166 -9.14 -25.80 7.01
CA LYS A 166 -10.02 -24.82 6.35
C LYS A 166 -9.97 -23.45 7.04
N ILE A 167 -8.76 -22.95 7.22
CA ILE A 167 -8.50 -21.71 7.98
C ILE A 167 -8.85 -20.49 7.13
N ASP A 168 -10.12 -20.09 7.10
CA ASP A 168 -10.66 -19.01 6.28
C ASP A 168 -10.59 -17.60 6.93
N ASN A 169 -10.13 -17.53 8.18
CA ASN A 169 -9.80 -16.27 8.85
C ASN A 169 -8.32 -15.89 8.72
N LEU A 170 -7.53 -16.62 7.91
CA LEU A 170 -6.14 -16.34 7.58
C LEU A 170 -6.04 -15.80 6.17
N THR A 171 -5.36 -14.65 6.02
CA THR A 171 -4.96 -14.09 4.73
C THR A 171 -3.45 -13.90 4.73
N VAL A 172 -2.76 -14.59 3.84
CA VAL A 172 -1.33 -14.41 3.59
C VAL A 172 -1.14 -13.44 2.43
N ILE A 173 -0.21 -12.51 2.54
CA ILE A 173 0.22 -11.65 1.44
C ILE A 173 1.68 -11.97 1.16
N LEU A 174 1.93 -12.56 0.01
CA LEU A 174 3.27 -12.86 -0.47
C LEU A 174 3.82 -11.65 -1.20
N ASP A 175 4.84 -11.01 -0.61
CA ASP A 175 5.63 -9.97 -1.25
C ASP A 175 6.57 -10.61 -2.29
N ARG A 176 6.05 -10.75 -3.51
CA ARG A 176 6.72 -11.39 -4.64
C ARG A 176 7.61 -10.39 -5.37
N ASN A 177 8.76 -10.08 -4.75
CA ASN A 177 9.70 -9.07 -5.25
C ASN A 177 10.90 -9.66 -6.03
N PHE A 178 10.93 -10.96 -6.27
CA PHE A 178 11.91 -11.71 -7.06
C PHE A 178 13.35 -11.71 -6.54
N ILE A 179 13.61 -11.13 -5.36
CA ILE A 179 14.96 -11.02 -4.81
C ILE A 179 15.01 -11.54 -3.38
N GLN A 180 15.84 -12.53 -3.16
CA GLN A 180 16.26 -12.98 -1.83
C GLN A 180 17.66 -12.42 -1.49
N GLN A 181 18.30 -12.93 -0.43
CA GLN A 181 19.49 -12.32 0.18
C GLN A 181 20.60 -12.04 -0.83
N ASP A 182 21.01 -13.03 -1.60
CA ASP A 182 22.23 -12.97 -2.40
C ASP A 182 21.96 -12.83 -3.91
N SER A 183 20.72 -13.07 -4.37
CA SER A 183 20.40 -13.06 -5.79
C SER A 183 18.88 -13.05 -6.05
N TYR A 184 18.52 -13.22 -7.29
CA TYR A 184 17.13 -13.41 -7.71
C TYR A 184 16.62 -14.78 -7.29
N THR A 185 15.36 -14.82 -6.78
CA THR A 185 14.72 -16.08 -6.35
C THR A 185 14.70 -17.12 -7.46
N GLU A 186 14.44 -16.68 -8.70
CA GLU A 186 14.35 -17.56 -9.86
C GLU A 186 15.69 -18.19 -10.28
N LYS A 187 16.81 -17.67 -9.76
CA LYS A 187 18.13 -18.28 -9.93
C LYS A 187 18.50 -19.24 -8.81
N ILE A 188 18.00 -18.97 -7.60
CA ILE A 188 18.36 -19.77 -6.41
C ILE A 188 17.42 -20.98 -6.30
N MET A 189 16.12 -20.72 -6.14
CA MET A 189 15.06 -21.74 -6.09
C MET A 189 13.77 -21.17 -6.72
N PRO A 190 13.52 -21.46 -7.99
CA PRO A 190 12.47 -20.80 -8.74
C PRO A 190 11.06 -21.11 -8.22
N LEU A 191 10.30 -20.08 -7.92
CA LEU A 191 8.88 -20.15 -7.64
C LEU A 191 8.04 -20.16 -8.93
N ASP A 192 8.47 -19.40 -9.92
CA ASP A 192 7.89 -19.35 -11.26
C ASP A 192 8.73 -20.23 -12.21
N GLU A 193 9.36 -19.68 -13.21
CA GLU A 193 10.29 -20.40 -14.10
C GLU A 193 11.74 -19.98 -13.82
N HIS A 194 12.66 -20.92 -14.00
CA HIS A 194 14.09 -20.63 -13.84
C HIS A 194 14.54 -19.48 -14.76
N LEU A 195 15.33 -18.57 -14.18
CA LEU A 195 15.88 -17.42 -14.90
C LEU A 195 17.38 -17.64 -15.14
N GLU A 196 17.78 -17.68 -16.40
CA GLU A 196 19.20 -17.82 -16.78
C GLU A 196 19.96 -16.49 -16.72
N SER A 197 19.28 -15.39 -17.05
CA SER A 197 19.84 -14.03 -17.06
C SER A 197 19.53 -13.26 -15.76
N ASP A 198 20.16 -12.10 -15.57
CA ASP A 198 19.81 -11.16 -14.50
C ASP A 198 18.72 -10.17 -14.93
N ASP A 199 18.12 -10.37 -16.11
CA ASP A 199 17.05 -9.53 -16.63
C ASP A 199 15.68 -10.06 -16.19
N LEU A 200 15.12 -9.47 -15.12
CA LEU A 200 13.77 -9.77 -14.66
C LEU A 200 12.68 -9.29 -15.63
N SER A 201 13.01 -8.45 -16.61
CA SER A 201 12.01 -7.87 -17.51
C SER A 201 11.22 -8.93 -18.29
N GLU A 202 11.84 -10.08 -18.56
CA GLU A 202 11.15 -11.21 -19.21
C GLU A 202 10.05 -11.80 -18.34
N MET A 203 10.23 -11.86 -17.02
CA MET A 203 9.21 -12.36 -16.09
C MET A 203 8.03 -11.38 -15.99
N TRP A 204 8.28 -10.08 -16.12
CA TRP A 204 7.23 -9.06 -16.09
C TRP A 204 6.43 -9.00 -17.41
N LYS A 205 7.07 -9.33 -18.54
CA LYS A 205 6.44 -9.25 -19.87
C LYS A 205 5.48 -10.41 -20.17
N ASP A 206 5.72 -11.58 -19.58
CA ASP A 206 4.97 -12.80 -19.90
C ASP A 206 4.39 -13.47 -18.64
N ALA A 207 3.14 -13.15 -18.34
CA ALA A 207 2.41 -13.71 -17.21
C ALA A 207 2.18 -15.24 -17.34
N SER A 208 2.34 -15.84 -18.52
CA SER A 208 2.24 -17.31 -18.67
C SER A 208 3.34 -18.07 -17.98
N ARG A 209 4.43 -17.40 -17.69
CA ARG A 209 5.59 -17.92 -16.92
C ARG A 209 5.33 -17.96 -15.40
N TRP A 210 4.27 -17.33 -14.92
CA TRP A 210 3.95 -17.26 -13.49
C TRP A 210 3.33 -18.58 -13.02
N LYS A 211 4.04 -19.31 -12.16
CA LYS A 211 3.62 -20.61 -11.61
C LYS A 211 3.44 -20.61 -10.10
N THR A 212 3.83 -19.53 -9.43
CA THR A 212 3.70 -19.39 -7.97
C THR A 212 2.26 -19.65 -7.53
N GLY A 213 1.27 -19.07 -8.22
CA GLY A 213 -0.14 -19.27 -7.91
C GLY A 213 -0.60 -20.71 -8.02
N ASP A 214 -0.12 -21.46 -9.03
CA ASP A 214 -0.49 -22.86 -9.24
C ASP A 214 0.05 -23.76 -8.14
N LYS A 215 1.26 -23.48 -7.64
CA LYS A 215 1.82 -24.18 -6.47
C LYS A 215 0.90 -24.05 -5.26
N TRP A 216 0.49 -22.83 -4.90
CA TRP A 216 -0.40 -22.58 -3.77
C TRP A 216 -1.81 -23.18 -3.97
N ARG A 217 -2.37 -23.12 -5.21
CA ARG A 217 -3.64 -23.78 -5.55
C ARG A 217 -3.55 -25.29 -5.33
N SER A 218 -2.41 -25.91 -5.67
CA SER A 218 -2.17 -27.36 -5.48
C SER A 218 -2.16 -27.74 -4.00
N PHE A 219 -1.83 -26.83 -3.09
CA PHE A 219 -1.91 -27.01 -1.65
C PHE A 219 -3.32 -26.71 -1.08
N GLY A 220 -4.31 -26.40 -1.92
CA GLY A 220 -5.70 -26.19 -1.50
C GLY A 220 -6.00 -24.77 -1.02
N TRP A 221 -5.26 -23.76 -1.48
CA TRP A 221 -5.47 -22.36 -1.14
C TRP A 221 -6.31 -21.63 -2.18
N ASN A 222 -7.12 -20.67 -1.73
CA ASN A 222 -7.63 -19.63 -2.61
C ASN A 222 -6.50 -18.65 -2.95
N VAL A 223 -6.29 -18.38 -4.24
CA VAL A 223 -5.17 -17.56 -4.72
C VAL A 223 -5.70 -16.34 -5.46
N ILE A 224 -5.19 -15.17 -5.09
CA ILE A 224 -5.47 -13.89 -5.75
C ILE A 224 -4.13 -13.29 -6.15
N GLU A 225 -3.93 -12.94 -7.42
CA GLU A 225 -2.72 -12.30 -7.90
C GLU A 225 -2.99 -10.84 -8.20
N VAL A 226 -2.08 -9.95 -7.77
CA VAL A 226 -2.21 -8.50 -7.91
C VAL A 226 -0.87 -7.83 -8.23
N ASP A 227 -0.94 -6.66 -8.83
CA ASP A 227 0.18 -5.71 -8.81
C ASP A 227 0.31 -5.15 -7.39
N GLY A 228 1.43 -5.46 -6.73
CA GLY A 228 1.69 -5.14 -5.33
C GLY A 228 2.01 -3.67 -5.06
N HIS A 229 2.05 -2.83 -6.10
CA HIS A 229 2.17 -1.38 -6.00
C HIS A 229 0.86 -0.64 -6.30
N ARG A 230 -0.24 -1.39 -6.60
CA ARG A 230 -1.56 -0.82 -6.86
C ARG A 230 -2.45 -0.97 -5.63
N ILE A 231 -2.60 0.12 -4.87
CA ILE A 231 -3.37 0.17 -3.61
C ILE A 231 -4.80 -0.36 -3.82
N GLU A 232 -5.43 -0.01 -4.94
CA GLU A 232 -6.78 -0.46 -5.28
C GLU A 232 -6.86 -1.97 -5.50
N GLN A 233 -5.87 -2.58 -6.17
CA GLN A 233 -5.84 -4.02 -6.39
C GLN A 233 -5.59 -4.78 -5.10
N ILE A 234 -4.64 -4.33 -4.28
CA ILE A 234 -4.34 -4.91 -2.96
C ILE A 234 -5.57 -4.83 -2.06
N SER A 235 -6.18 -3.65 -1.96
CA SER A 235 -7.35 -3.44 -1.10
C SER A 235 -8.55 -4.29 -1.53
N ASN A 236 -8.81 -4.38 -2.83
CA ASN A 236 -9.87 -5.24 -3.37
C ASN A 236 -9.56 -6.73 -3.12
N ALA A 237 -8.31 -7.15 -3.26
CA ALA A 237 -7.88 -8.52 -2.96
C ALA A 237 -8.09 -8.87 -1.49
N ILE A 238 -7.72 -7.97 -0.56
CA ILE A 238 -7.95 -8.16 0.88
C ILE A 238 -9.46 -8.24 1.17
N THR A 239 -10.28 -7.39 0.56
CA THR A 239 -11.74 -7.43 0.70
C THR A 239 -12.31 -8.77 0.21
N ARG A 240 -11.87 -9.26 -0.95
CA ARG A 240 -12.26 -10.57 -1.48
C ARG A 240 -11.79 -11.71 -0.58
N ALA A 241 -10.54 -11.65 -0.09
CA ALA A 241 -10.00 -12.65 0.83
C ALA A 241 -10.85 -12.79 2.10
N LYS A 242 -11.32 -11.67 2.65
CA LYS A 242 -12.21 -11.65 3.82
C LYS A 242 -13.56 -12.34 3.58
N SER A 243 -14.04 -12.43 2.34
CA SER A 243 -15.31 -13.07 1.98
C SER A 243 -15.20 -14.57 1.70
N VAL A 244 -13.99 -15.09 1.47
CA VAL A 244 -13.76 -16.52 1.22
C VAL A 244 -14.08 -17.34 2.46
N LYS A 245 -14.77 -18.45 2.27
CA LYS A 245 -15.13 -19.39 3.34
C LYS A 245 -14.58 -20.77 3.08
N GLY A 246 -14.12 -21.42 4.15
CA GLY A 246 -13.63 -22.79 4.12
C GLY A 246 -12.26 -23.00 3.46
N LEU A 247 -11.57 -21.95 3.04
CA LEU A 247 -10.24 -22.02 2.46
C LEU A 247 -9.36 -20.86 3.00
N PRO A 248 -8.09 -21.12 3.32
CA PRO A 248 -7.11 -20.05 3.52
C PRO A 248 -6.88 -19.30 2.22
N THR A 249 -6.57 -18.01 2.31
CA THR A 249 -6.31 -17.19 1.12
C THR A 249 -4.87 -16.69 1.10
N ILE A 250 -4.21 -16.81 -0.04
CA ILE A 250 -2.97 -16.11 -0.34
C ILE A 250 -3.17 -15.07 -1.44
N ILE A 251 -2.67 -13.87 -1.19
CA ILE A 251 -2.57 -12.79 -2.17
C ILE A 251 -1.11 -12.74 -2.62
N ILE A 252 -0.85 -13.06 -3.88
CA ILE A 252 0.48 -12.93 -4.47
C ILE A 252 0.58 -11.50 -5.00
N ALA A 253 1.27 -10.66 -4.26
CA ALA A 253 1.50 -9.27 -4.62
C ALA A 253 2.85 -9.16 -5.34
N ARG A 254 2.82 -8.97 -6.66
CA ARG A 254 4.04 -8.79 -7.44
C ARG A 254 4.55 -7.38 -7.23
N THR A 255 5.75 -7.27 -6.69
CA THR A 255 6.37 -6.02 -6.27
C THR A 255 7.77 -5.86 -6.84
N ILE A 256 8.31 -4.67 -6.72
CA ILE A 256 9.70 -4.33 -7.05
C ILE A 256 10.44 -4.06 -5.74
N LYS A 257 11.50 -4.80 -5.48
CA LYS A 257 12.34 -4.55 -4.31
C LYS A 257 13.03 -3.20 -4.43
N GLY A 258 12.96 -2.37 -3.38
CA GLY A 258 13.52 -1.02 -3.42
C GLY A 258 12.67 0.01 -4.15
N LYS A 259 11.37 -0.29 -4.41
CA LYS A 259 10.43 0.55 -5.17
C LYS A 259 10.47 2.03 -4.81
N ALA A 260 10.49 2.87 -5.85
CA ALA A 260 10.52 4.33 -5.81
C ALA A 260 11.90 4.96 -5.50
N VAL A 261 12.98 4.15 -5.49
CA VAL A 261 14.35 4.65 -5.40
C VAL A 261 15.18 3.97 -6.48
N GLU A 262 15.53 4.70 -7.53
CA GLU A 262 16.09 4.18 -8.78
C GLU A 262 17.27 3.21 -8.57
N HIS A 263 18.24 3.60 -7.77
CA HIS A 263 19.44 2.77 -7.54
C HIS A 263 19.20 1.57 -6.60
N MET A 264 18.03 1.47 -5.95
CA MET A 264 17.63 0.35 -5.11
C MET A 264 16.69 -0.61 -5.82
N GLU A 265 15.93 -0.13 -6.84
CA GLU A 265 14.96 -0.95 -7.57
C GLU A 265 15.65 -2.14 -8.24
N ASP A 266 15.06 -3.33 -8.06
CA ASP A 266 15.49 -4.61 -8.65
C ASP A 266 16.99 -4.94 -8.45
N ASN A 267 17.61 -4.40 -7.39
CA ASN A 267 19.02 -4.56 -7.13
C ASN A 267 19.29 -5.43 -5.89
N PRO A 268 19.77 -6.69 -6.05
CA PRO A 268 20.05 -7.58 -4.94
C PRO A 268 21.07 -7.02 -3.94
N GLN A 269 22.00 -6.16 -4.38
CA GLN A 269 23.01 -5.54 -3.51
C GLN A 269 22.40 -4.63 -2.43
N TRP A 270 21.12 -4.22 -2.58
CA TRP A 270 20.40 -3.42 -1.62
C TRP A 270 19.47 -4.23 -0.69
N HIS A 271 19.65 -5.55 -0.64
CA HIS A 271 18.84 -6.38 0.25
C HIS A 271 18.94 -5.95 1.73
N GLY A 272 20.15 -5.86 2.27
CA GLY A 272 20.40 -5.54 3.68
C GLY A 272 21.28 -4.30 3.88
N LYS A 273 21.29 -3.36 2.94
CA LYS A 273 22.17 -2.18 2.93
C LYS A 273 21.37 -0.92 3.22
N ALA A 274 21.80 -0.17 4.25
CA ALA A 274 21.26 1.16 4.53
C ALA A 274 21.87 2.22 3.60
N ALA A 275 21.10 3.25 3.30
CA ALA A 275 21.61 4.42 2.60
C ALA A 275 22.59 5.18 3.51
N LYS A 276 23.63 5.76 2.90
CA LYS A 276 24.51 6.68 3.63
C LYS A 276 23.84 8.06 3.75
N PRO A 277 24.18 8.86 4.79
CA PRO A 277 23.55 10.15 5.03
C PRO A 277 23.56 11.12 3.82
N GLU A 278 24.64 11.09 3.01
CA GLU A 278 24.76 11.93 1.84
C GLU A 278 23.74 11.63 0.72
N PHE A 279 23.17 10.42 0.70
CA PHE A 279 22.15 10.02 -0.29
C PHE A 279 20.72 10.30 0.15
N VAL A 280 20.50 10.60 1.44
CA VAL A 280 19.13 10.82 1.97
C VAL A 280 18.38 11.92 1.22
N PRO A 281 18.95 13.12 0.97
CA PRO A 281 18.24 14.15 0.23
C PRO A 281 17.82 13.73 -1.19
N ILE A 282 18.68 12.98 -1.90
CA ILE A 282 18.40 12.47 -3.24
C ILE A 282 17.25 11.46 -3.19
N ILE A 283 17.29 10.54 -2.22
CA ILE A 283 16.23 9.54 -2.05
C ILE A 283 14.90 10.21 -1.69
N GLU A 284 14.90 11.22 -0.83
CA GLU A 284 13.68 11.96 -0.48
C GLU A 284 13.11 12.70 -1.69
N GLU A 285 13.95 13.29 -2.54
CA GLU A 285 13.54 13.90 -3.80
C GLU A 285 12.96 12.86 -4.77
N GLU A 286 13.61 11.70 -4.94
CA GLU A 286 13.08 10.59 -5.76
C GLU A 286 11.72 10.10 -5.26
N LEU A 287 11.54 9.99 -3.94
CA LEU A 287 10.28 9.59 -3.33
C LEU A 287 9.16 10.61 -3.55
N GLU A 288 9.49 11.91 -3.61
CA GLU A 288 8.53 13.00 -3.82
C GLU A 288 8.22 13.23 -5.31
N SER A 289 9.19 12.97 -6.18
CA SER A 289 9.09 13.25 -7.62
C SER A 289 8.52 12.09 -8.45
N GLN A 290 7.86 11.11 -7.82
CA GLN A 290 7.25 10.02 -8.56
C GLN A 290 6.23 10.55 -9.57
N PHE A 291 6.41 10.17 -10.84
CA PHE A 291 5.44 10.50 -11.88
C PHE A 291 4.08 9.87 -11.55
N MET A 292 3.05 10.72 -11.61
CA MET A 292 1.66 10.32 -11.45
C MET A 292 0.91 10.65 -12.74
N ILE A 293 0.11 9.70 -13.22
CA ILE A 293 -0.69 9.87 -14.43
C ILE A 293 -2.12 10.21 -13.99
N SER A 294 -2.57 11.42 -14.32
CA SER A 294 -3.93 11.92 -14.05
C SER A 294 -4.61 12.31 -15.36
N PRO A 295 -5.19 11.33 -16.11
CA PRO A 295 -5.86 11.62 -17.36
C PRO A 295 -7.12 12.44 -17.11
N SER A 296 -7.34 13.49 -17.90
CA SER A 296 -8.61 14.23 -17.89
C SER A 296 -9.65 13.50 -18.74
N ILE A 297 -10.79 13.18 -18.12
CA ILE A 297 -11.87 12.45 -18.82
C ILE A 297 -12.65 13.31 -19.81
N ILE A 298 -12.52 14.64 -19.76
CA ILE A 298 -13.13 15.51 -20.78
C ILE A 298 -12.45 15.40 -22.14
N ALA A 299 -11.24 14.85 -22.20
CA ALA A 299 -10.55 14.56 -23.45
C ALA A 299 -11.13 13.36 -24.20
N GLY A 300 -12.04 12.61 -23.57
CA GLY A 300 -12.71 11.44 -24.13
C GLY A 300 -14.15 11.71 -24.59
N ASP A 301 -15.00 10.69 -24.51
CA ASP A 301 -16.41 10.79 -24.89
C ASP A 301 -17.27 11.33 -23.73
N MET A 302 -17.59 12.61 -23.78
CA MET A 302 -18.41 13.31 -22.77
C MET A 302 -19.83 12.75 -22.65
N THR A 303 -20.31 11.96 -23.63
CA THR A 303 -21.64 11.35 -23.58
C THR A 303 -21.66 10.02 -22.83
N HIS A 304 -20.47 9.43 -22.59
CA HIS A 304 -20.28 8.14 -21.92
C HIS A 304 -19.10 8.18 -20.94
N LEU A 305 -19.15 9.08 -19.98
CA LEU A 305 -18.07 9.30 -19.01
C LEU A 305 -17.73 8.05 -18.16
N GLU A 306 -18.71 7.18 -17.93
CA GLU A 306 -18.50 5.88 -17.27
C GLU A 306 -17.50 4.99 -18.04
N ASN A 307 -17.49 5.05 -19.37
CA ASN A 307 -16.52 4.32 -20.18
C ASN A 307 -15.12 4.96 -20.08
N GLU A 308 -15.05 6.28 -20.00
CA GLU A 308 -13.77 6.98 -19.82
C GLU A 308 -13.14 6.68 -18.46
N VAL A 309 -13.95 6.66 -17.37
CA VAL A 309 -13.50 6.20 -16.06
C VAL A 309 -12.95 4.77 -16.16
N LYS A 310 -13.65 3.86 -16.83
CA LYS A 310 -13.19 2.49 -17.02
C LYS A 310 -11.87 2.44 -17.81
N ARG A 311 -11.72 3.23 -18.87
CA ARG A 311 -10.47 3.31 -19.65
C ARG A 311 -9.30 3.78 -18.78
N CYS A 312 -9.51 4.76 -17.88
CA CYS A 312 -8.51 5.19 -16.93
C CYS A 312 -8.10 4.05 -15.96
N VAL A 313 -9.06 3.28 -15.47
CA VAL A 313 -8.81 2.11 -14.61
C VAL A 313 -8.01 1.04 -15.37
N ASP A 314 -8.44 0.67 -16.56
CA ASP A 314 -7.79 -0.33 -17.41
C ASP A 314 -6.39 0.13 -17.84
N GLY A 315 -6.22 1.44 -18.10
CA GLY A 315 -4.95 2.10 -18.41
C GLY A 315 -4.03 2.33 -17.22
N ARG A 316 -4.41 1.89 -16.02
CA ARG A 316 -3.63 2.01 -14.77
C ARG A 316 -3.28 3.45 -14.38
N ALA A 317 -4.20 4.41 -14.59
CA ALA A 317 -4.05 5.78 -14.12
C ALA A 317 -3.87 5.84 -12.60
N ASP A 318 -3.11 6.81 -12.10
CA ASP A 318 -2.91 7.06 -10.67
C ASP A 318 -4.03 7.89 -10.06
N TYR A 319 -4.57 8.82 -10.86
CA TYR A 319 -5.70 9.69 -10.56
C TYR A 319 -6.63 9.74 -11.77
N ILE A 320 -7.82 10.27 -11.59
CA ILE A 320 -8.72 10.66 -12.68
C ILE A 320 -8.98 12.15 -12.54
N HIS A 321 -8.57 12.92 -13.54
CA HIS A 321 -8.72 14.37 -13.55
C HIS A 321 -10.12 14.75 -14.02
N LEU A 322 -10.81 15.57 -13.22
CA LEU A 322 -12.19 16.00 -13.43
C LEU A 322 -12.24 17.53 -13.56
N ASP A 323 -12.23 18.00 -14.82
CA ASP A 323 -12.33 19.44 -15.11
C ASP A 323 -13.78 19.88 -15.03
N VAL A 324 -14.12 20.64 -13.98
CA VAL A 324 -15.43 21.23 -13.73
C VAL A 324 -15.45 22.66 -14.22
N MET A 325 -16.35 22.97 -15.15
CA MET A 325 -16.49 24.28 -15.78
C MET A 325 -17.93 24.75 -15.70
N ASP A 326 -18.15 25.98 -15.20
CA ASP A 326 -19.49 26.56 -14.95
C ASP A 326 -20.01 27.48 -16.06
N GLY A 327 -19.23 27.71 -17.13
CA GLY A 327 -19.56 28.62 -18.20
C GLY A 327 -19.46 30.11 -17.82
N GLN A 328 -18.95 30.42 -16.62
CA GLN A 328 -18.78 31.78 -16.12
C GLN A 328 -17.31 32.14 -15.91
N PHE A 329 -16.56 31.31 -15.19
CA PHE A 329 -15.12 31.48 -15.05
C PHE A 329 -14.38 31.19 -16.36
N VAL A 330 -14.81 30.14 -17.05
CA VAL A 330 -14.41 29.82 -18.43
C VAL A 330 -15.67 29.68 -19.30
N PRO A 331 -15.59 29.92 -20.62
CA PRO A 331 -16.76 29.92 -21.50
C PRO A 331 -17.38 28.53 -21.71
N ASN A 332 -16.64 27.47 -21.40
CA ASN A 332 -17.11 26.07 -21.53
C ASN A 332 -17.90 25.65 -20.29
N THR A 333 -18.80 24.68 -20.49
CA THR A 333 -19.50 23.99 -19.42
C THR A 333 -19.22 22.49 -19.54
N THR A 334 -18.91 21.83 -18.44
CA THR A 334 -18.69 20.38 -18.42
C THR A 334 -19.74 19.69 -17.52
N PHE A 335 -19.35 19.07 -16.45
CA PHE A 335 -20.23 18.36 -15.51
C PHE A 335 -20.12 18.96 -14.10
N ASP A 336 -21.09 18.65 -13.27
CA ASP A 336 -21.21 19.15 -11.90
C ASP A 336 -20.89 18.08 -10.84
N ASN A 337 -21.09 18.41 -9.59
CA ASN A 337 -20.91 17.51 -8.45
C ASN A 337 -21.82 16.27 -8.51
N GLU A 338 -23.05 16.38 -9.04
CA GLU A 338 -23.96 15.23 -9.15
C GLU A 338 -23.40 14.19 -10.12
N LYS A 339 -22.81 14.61 -11.24
CA LYS A 339 -22.14 13.71 -12.17
C LYS A 339 -20.92 13.04 -11.53
N ILE A 340 -20.12 13.76 -10.74
CA ILE A 340 -18.97 13.19 -10.00
C ILE A 340 -19.46 12.11 -9.03
N LYS A 341 -20.56 12.36 -8.32
CA LYS A 341 -21.19 11.42 -7.41
C LYS A 341 -21.68 10.16 -8.10
N GLU A 342 -22.22 10.28 -9.33
CA GLU A 342 -22.60 9.13 -10.17
C GLU A 342 -21.37 8.30 -10.59
N LEU A 343 -20.24 8.94 -10.91
CA LEU A 343 -19.02 8.28 -11.35
C LEU A 343 -18.25 7.64 -10.18
N ARG A 344 -18.36 8.18 -8.97
CA ARG A 344 -17.57 7.73 -7.82
C ARG A 344 -17.65 6.22 -7.52
N PRO A 345 -18.83 5.56 -7.59
CA PRO A 345 -18.95 4.12 -7.34
C PRO A 345 -18.26 3.23 -8.38
N LEU A 346 -17.92 3.77 -9.57
CA LEU A 346 -17.36 3.00 -10.68
C LEU A 346 -15.87 2.68 -10.49
N THR A 347 -15.20 3.43 -9.62
CA THR A 347 -13.76 3.25 -9.39
C THR A 347 -13.38 3.63 -7.97
N VAL A 348 -12.21 3.16 -7.55
CA VAL A 348 -11.56 3.56 -6.29
C VAL A 348 -10.33 4.45 -6.54
N ILE A 349 -9.95 4.65 -7.80
CA ILE A 349 -8.87 5.59 -8.18
C ILE A 349 -9.28 6.99 -7.68
N PRO A 350 -8.35 7.72 -7.03
CA PRO A 350 -8.66 9.05 -6.53
C PRO A 350 -9.10 10.01 -7.63
N PHE A 351 -10.12 10.82 -7.32
CA PHE A 351 -10.59 11.90 -8.16
C PHE A 351 -9.84 13.19 -7.84
N ASP A 352 -9.16 13.73 -8.85
CA ASP A 352 -8.47 15.01 -8.86
C ASP A 352 -9.37 16.03 -9.56
N THR A 353 -10.15 16.77 -8.76
CA THR A 353 -11.22 17.66 -9.24
C THR A 353 -10.71 19.08 -9.37
N HIS A 354 -10.70 19.61 -10.57
CA HIS A 354 -10.25 20.97 -10.90
C HIS A 354 -11.46 21.87 -11.10
N LEU A 355 -11.66 22.82 -10.20
CA LEU A 355 -12.79 23.73 -10.18
C LEU A 355 -12.48 25.02 -10.95
N MET A 356 -12.87 25.08 -12.20
CA MET A 356 -12.87 26.29 -13.04
C MET A 356 -14.27 26.94 -12.93
N ILE A 357 -14.60 27.44 -11.74
CA ILE A 357 -15.90 28.00 -11.40
C ILE A 357 -15.76 29.33 -10.66
N ASN A 358 -16.75 30.20 -10.79
CA ASN A 358 -16.88 31.34 -9.93
C ASN A 358 -17.35 30.92 -8.52
N GLU A 359 -16.94 31.63 -7.48
CA GLU A 359 -17.34 31.42 -6.08
C GLU A 359 -17.06 29.97 -5.55
N PRO A 360 -15.83 29.39 -5.72
CA PRO A 360 -15.54 28.01 -5.31
C PRO A 360 -15.82 27.74 -3.82
N VAL A 361 -15.67 28.73 -2.93
CA VAL A 361 -15.98 28.62 -1.49
C VAL A 361 -17.41 28.11 -1.26
N ARG A 362 -18.35 28.56 -2.07
CA ARG A 362 -19.77 28.19 -1.93
C ARG A 362 -20.03 26.73 -2.27
N TYR A 363 -19.27 26.16 -3.19
CA TYR A 363 -19.55 24.84 -3.79
C TYR A 363 -18.57 23.75 -3.40
N VAL A 364 -17.39 24.08 -2.87
CA VAL A 364 -16.35 23.10 -2.57
C VAL A 364 -16.84 21.95 -1.69
N LYS A 365 -17.76 22.23 -0.76
CA LYS A 365 -18.35 21.18 0.09
C LYS A 365 -19.14 20.14 -0.71
N ASP A 366 -19.87 20.56 -1.74
CA ASP A 366 -20.66 19.65 -2.58
C ASP A 366 -19.76 18.69 -3.35
N TYR A 367 -18.57 19.15 -3.80
CA TYR A 367 -17.57 18.32 -4.45
C TYR A 367 -16.85 17.36 -3.49
N ILE A 368 -16.64 17.76 -2.24
CA ILE A 368 -16.19 16.86 -1.18
C ILE A 368 -17.21 15.73 -0.98
N ASP A 369 -18.48 16.11 -0.80
CA ASP A 369 -19.59 15.17 -0.56
C ASP A 369 -19.86 14.27 -1.80
N ALA A 370 -19.51 14.73 -3.00
CA ALA A 370 -19.54 13.93 -4.24
C ALA A 370 -18.40 12.89 -4.34
N GLY A 371 -17.36 13.00 -3.51
CA GLY A 371 -16.28 12.03 -3.41
C GLY A 371 -14.99 12.41 -4.12
N SER A 372 -14.73 13.72 -4.27
CA SER A 372 -13.41 14.23 -4.70
C SER A 372 -12.36 13.94 -3.64
N ASP A 373 -11.19 13.46 -4.05
CA ASP A 373 -10.05 13.16 -3.18
C ASP A 373 -9.04 14.32 -3.14
N ILE A 374 -8.96 15.09 -4.21
CA ILE A 374 -8.19 16.33 -4.34
C ILE A 374 -9.11 17.37 -4.98
N ILE A 375 -9.04 18.61 -4.51
CA ILE A 375 -9.76 19.74 -5.12
C ILE A 375 -8.76 20.87 -5.41
N THR A 376 -8.68 21.25 -6.69
CA THR A 376 -7.86 22.35 -7.18
C THR A 376 -8.78 23.55 -7.47
N VAL A 377 -8.42 24.74 -6.94
CA VAL A 377 -9.12 25.99 -7.17
C VAL A 377 -8.20 27.04 -7.79
N HIS A 378 -8.78 27.98 -8.51
CA HIS A 378 -8.01 29.07 -9.14
C HIS A 378 -7.79 30.25 -8.18
N THR A 379 -6.57 30.78 -8.20
CA THR A 379 -6.19 31.97 -7.40
C THR A 379 -6.96 33.22 -7.79
N GLU A 380 -7.39 33.31 -9.06
CA GLU A 380 -8.13 34.46 -9.63
C GLU A 380 -9.52 34.65 -9.03
N VAL A 381 -10.09 33.61 -8.44
CA VAL A 381 -11.43 33.62 -7.81
C VAL A 381 -11.38 33.36 -6.30
N CYS A 382 -10.19 33.34 -5.71
CA CYS A 382 -9.97 33.15 -4.28
C CYS A 382 -9.10 34.26 -3.72
N ASP A 383 -9.66 35.10 -2.84
CA ASP A 383 -8.85 35.94 -1.97
C ASP A 383 -8.30 35.16 -0.77
N GLU A 384 -7.47 35.78 0.05
CA GLU A 384 -6.83 35.13 1.19
C GLU A 384 -7.84 34.54 2.18
N SER A 385 -8.99 35.23 2.41
CA SER A 385 -10.03 34.78 3.33
C SER A 385 -10.76 33.55 2.79
N SER A 386 -11.22 33.61 1.54
CA SER A 386 -11.94 32.52 0.90
C SER A 386 -11.07 31.29 0.69
N PHE A 387 -9.77 31.50 0.38
CA PHE A 387 -8.82 30.40 0.33
C PHE A 387 -8.62 29.75 1.71
N GLY A 388 -8.53 30.57 2.78
CA GLY A 388 -8.45 30.06 4.14
C GLY A 388 -9.64 29.16 4.52
N GLU A 389 -10.86 29.56 4.18
CA GLU A 389 -12.08 28.77 4.41
C GLU A 389 -12.04 27.44 3.64
N ILE A 390 -11.67 27.48 2.36
CA ILE A 390 -11.52 26.27 1.53
C ILE A 390 -10.47 25.35 2.14
N HIS A 391 -9.30 25.88 2.50
CA HIS A 391 -8.19 25.11 3.07
C HIS A 391 -8.63 24.38 4.36
N ASP A 392 -9.30 25.07 5.27
CA ASP A 392 -9.73 24.49 6.54
C ASP A 392 -10.80 23.40 6.34
N LEU A 393 -11.72 23.61 5.40
CA LEU A 393 -12.74 22.63 5.04
C LEU A 393 -12.13 21.39 4.43
N LEU A 394 -11.23 21.52 3.44
CA LEU A 394 -10.54 20.41 2.79
C LEU A 394 -9.67 19.64 3.79
N LYS A 395 -8.95 20.35 4.66
CA LYS A 395 -8.11 19.74 5.70
C LYS A 395 -8.94 18.93 6.70
N SER A 396 -10.06 19.48 7.18
CA SER A 396 -10.96 18.78 8.10
C SER A 396 -11.62 17.56 7.47
N SER A 397 -11.86 17.59 6.15
CA SER A 397 -12.43 16.49 5.37
C SER A 397 -11.39 15.52 4.84
N GLN A 398 -10.10 15.74 5.12
CA GLN A 398 -8.97 14.93 4.63
C GLN A 398 -8.86 14.88 3.09
N VAL A 399 -9.33 15.93 2.40
CA VAL A 399 -9.23 16.10 0.95
C VAL A 399 -7.95 16.90 0.63
N GLY A 400 -7.26 16.53 -0.45
CA GLY A 400 -6.08 17.24 -0.93
C GLY A 400 -6.47 18.60 -1.51
N ILE A 401 -5.55 19.58 -1.43
CA ILE A 401 -5.76 20.91 -2.00
C ILE A 401 -4.74 21.17 -3.11
N GLY A 402 -5.20 21.71 -4.23
CA GLY A 402 -4.41 22.24 -5.32
C GLY A 402 -4.72 23.72 -5.58
N LEU A 403 -3.75 24.44 -6.11
CA LEU A 403 -3.90 25.82 -6.63
C LEU A 403 -3.55 25.85 -8.10
N ALA A 404 -4.41 26.44 -8.89
CA ALA A 404 -4.18 26.76 -10.30
C ALA A 404 -4.06 28.27 -10.49
N ILE A 405 -3.28 28.66 -11.48
CA ILE A 405 -3.04 30.05 -11.88
C ILE A 405 -3.15 30.10 -13.40
N ASN A 406 -3.95 31.01 -13.92
CA ASN A 406 -3.98 31.24 -15.37
C ASN A 406 -2.64 31.83 -15.84
N PRO A 407 -2.11 31.40 -16.97
CA PRO A 407 -0.96 32.06 -17.57
C PRO A 407 -1.41 33.45 -18.07
N ASP A 408 -0.70 34.51 -17.70
CA ASP A 408 -0.91 35.88 -18.20
C ASP A 408 -0.48 36.04 -19.68
#